data_cc4c343e477ce84a122a5d2171945e2c
#
_entry.id   cc4c343e477ce84a122a5d2171945e2c
#
_cell.length_a   1.000
_cell.length_b   1.000
_cell.length_c   1.000
_cell.angle_alpha   90.00
_cell.angle_beta   90.00
_cell.angle_gamma   90.00
#
_symmetry.space_group_name_H-M   'P 1'
#
loop_
_entity.id
_entity.type
_entity.pdbx_description
1 polymer ?
#
loop_
_entity_poly.entity_id
_entity_poly.type
_entity_poly.pdbx_seq_one_letter_code
_entity_poly.pdbx_strand_id
1 'polypeptide(L)'
;ITTVNGTDEAFFTAQDWPLVAGRPFVETDIRAGRAACILGKTVRDRLFGPMSPLERNIRVAGVSCEVIGVLESKGQSSFGMDQDDVVLVPLRMFQR
;
A
#
# COMPACT_ATOMS: atom_id res chain seq x y z
N ILE A 1 -11.88 5.25 8.11
CA ILE A 1 -11.92 4.08 7.23
C ILE A 1 -10.72 4.09 6.30
N THR A 2 -9.97 3.01 6.32
CA THR A 2 -8.79 2.89 5.46
C THR A 2 -9.21 2.69 4.01
N THR A 3 -8.60 3.46 3.12
CA THR A 3 -8.83 3.32 1.68
C THR A 3 -7.90 2.26 1.11
N VAL A 4 -8.46 1.30 0.37
CA VAL A 4 -7.66 0.29 -0.33
C VAL A 4 -7.66 0.64 -1.81
N ASN A 5 -6.48 0.91 -2.36
CA ASN A 5 -6.31 1.26 -3.77
C ASN A 5 -5.71 0.08 -4.53
N GLY A 6 -6.46 -0.46 -5.47
CA GLY A 6 -5.96 -1.47 -6.38
C GLY A 6 -5.09 -0.81 -7.46
N THR A 7 -3.90 -1.32 -7.66
CA THR A 7 -2.94 -0.78 -8.62
C THR A 7 -2.88 -1.69 -9.84
N ASP A 8 -3.22 -1.14 -11.02
CA ASP A 8 -3.02 -1.81 -12.29
C ASP A 8 -1.81 -1.21 -13.01
N GLU A 9 -1.51 -1.72 -14.19
CA GLU A 9 -0.34 -1.26 -14.95
C GLU A 9 -0.43 0.22 -15.30
N ALA A 10 -1.61 0.70 -15.67
CA ALA A 10 -1.81 2.11 -16.03
C ALA A 10 -1.62 3.01 -14.81
N PHE A 11 -2.20 2.63 -13.68
CA PHE A 11 -2.07 3.37 -12.43
C PHE A 11 -0.62 3.40 -11.96
N PHE A 12 0.06 2.26 -12.04
CA PHE A 12 1.47 2.15 -11.65
C PHE A 12 2.36 3.08 -12.46
N THR A 13 2.13 3.16 -13.76
CA THR A 13 2.89 4.03 -14.65
C THR A 13 2.62 5.51 -14.38
N ALA A 14 1.37 5.86 -14.05
CA ALA A 14 0.94 7.24 -13.87
C ALA A 14 1.30 7.83 -12.50
N GLN A 15 1.57 6.99 -11.51
CA GLN A 15 1.79 7.43 -10.13
C GLN A 15 3.24 7.28 -9.72
N ASP A 16 3.76 8.33 -9.09
CA ASP A 16 5.07 8.31 -8.46
C ASP A 16 4.84 8.32 -6.95
N TRP A 17 5.07 7.18 -6.31
CA TRP A 17 4.79 7.02 -4.89
C TRP A 17 6.09 7.01 -4.09
N PRO A 18 6.47 8.14 -3.44
CA PRO A 18 7.68 8.17 -2.64
C PRO A 18 7.53 7.29 -1.40
N LEU A 19 8.59 6.55 -1.09
CA LEU A 19 8.62 5.62 0.04
C LEU A 19 9.62 6.09 1.09
N VAL A 20 9.29 5.86 2.37
CA VAL A 20 10.24 6.07 3.47
C VAL A 20 10.92 4.77 3.88
N ALA A 21 10.36 3.63 3.49
CA ALA A 21 10.91 2.31 3.82
C ALA A 21 10.47 1.29 2.77
N GLY A 22 11.28 0.24 2.61
CA GLY A 22 10.94 -0.85 1.70
C GLY A 22 11.17 -0.51 0.24
N ARG A 23 10.38 -1.16 -0.62
CA ARG A 23 10.51 -1.04 -2.08
C ARG A 23 9.15 -0.81 -2.73
N PRO A 24 9.10 -0.15 -3.89
CA PRO A 24 7.85 -0.02 -4.64
C PRO A 24 7.48 -1.33 -5.33
N PHE A 25 6.25 -1.39 -5.85
CA PHE A 25 5.88 -2.47 -6.76
C PHE A 25 6.71 -2.38 -8.03
N VAL A 26 7.08 -3.54 -8.56
CA VAL A 26 7.64 -3.63 -9.90
C VAL A 26 6.56 -4.17 -10.83
N GLU A 27 6.79 -4.05 -12.14
CA GLU A 27 5.80 -4.44 -13.14
C GLU A 27 5.34 -5.88 -12.98
N THR A 28 6.26 -6.77 -12.62
CA THR A 28 5.93 -8.18 -12.40
C THR A 28 4.95 -8.38 -11.25
N ASP A 29 5.09 -7.60 -10.16
CA ASP A 29 4.17 -7.67 -9.04
C ASP A 29 2.75 -7.31 -9.48
N ILE A 30 2.63 -6.28 -10.31
CA ILE A 30 1.34 -5.79 -10.78
C ILE A 30 0.68 -6.80 -11.72
N ARG A 31 1.43 -7.31 -12.68
CA ARG A 31 0.92 -8.27 -13.66
C ARG A 31 0.52 -9.61 -13.03
N ALA A 32 1.34 -10.09 -12.13
CA ALA A 32 1.12 -11.39 -11.49
C ALA A 32 0.09 -11.31 -10.36
N GLY A 33 -0.28 -10.11 -9.93
CA GLY A 33 -1.18 -9.94 -8.79
C GLY A 33 -0.57 -10.48 -7.50
N ARG A 34 0.72 -10.18 -7.28
CA ARG A 34 1.42 -10.66 -6.11
C ARG A 34 0.74 -10.20 -4.82
N ALA A 35 0.68 -11.07 -3.82
CA ALA A 35 0.09 -10.75 -2.53
C ALA A 35 1.06 -9.89 -1.70
N ALA A 36 1.20 -8.63 -2.12
CA ALA A 36 2.08 -7.64 -1.50
C ALA A 36 1.32 -6.34 -1.32
N CYS A 37 1.69 -5.55 -0.31
CA CYS A 37 1.01 -4.30 -0.03
C CYS A 37 2.00 -3.24 0.42
N ILE A 38 1.64 -1.97 0.16
CA ILE A 38 2.39 -0.80 0.59
C ILE A 38 1.44 0.03 1.45
N LEU A 39 1.89 0.42 2.65
CA LEU A 39 1.06 1.11 3.62
C LEU A 39 1.32 2.60 3.61
N GLY A 40 0.24 3.39 3.75
CA GLY A 40 0.37 4.79 4.12
C GLY A 40 0.76 4.91 5.59
N LYS A 41 1.25 6.09 5.97
CA LYS A 41 1.78 6.31 7.32
C LYS A 41 0.74 6.04 8.41
N THR A 42 -0.50 6.49 8.22
CA THR A 42 -1.56 6.30 9.21
C THR A 42 -1.84 4.82 9.45
N VAL A 43 -1.90 4.03 8.38
CA VAL A 43 -2.14 2.59 8.50
C VAL A 43 -0.97 1.91 9.18
N ARG A 44 0.25 2.27 8.79
CA ARG A 44 1.46 1.73 9.41
C ARG A 44 1.47 2.00 10.92
N ASP A 45 1.20 3.24 11.33
CA ASP A 45 1.20 3.62 12.75
C ASP A 45 0.11 2.90 13.52
N ARG A 46 -1.07 2.75 12.92
CA ARG A 46 -2.21 2.09 13.57
C ARG A 46 -2.00 0.60 13.77
N LEU A 47 -1.40 -0.08 12.79
CA LEU A 47 -1.22 -1.52 12.84
C LEU A 47 0.06 -1.95 13.55
N PHE A 48 1.13 -1.20 13.39
CA PHE A 48 2.44 -1.61 13.86
C PHE A 48 3.05 -0.68 14.90
N GLY A 49 2.60 0.58 14.97
CA GLY A 49 3.16 1.55 15.90
C GLY A 49 4.67 1.70 15.72
N PRO A 50 5.47 1.48 16.79
CA PRO A 50 6.93 1.60 16.69
C PRO A 50 7.62 0.41 16.01
N MET A 51 6.89 -0.68 15.74
CA MET A 51 7.47 -1.88 15.13
C MET A 51 7.62 -1.71 13.63
N SER A 52 8.66 -2.34 13.06
CA SER A 52 8.83 -2.35 11.61
C SER A 52 7.72 -3.16 10.96
N PRO A 53 7.00 -2.60 9.98
CA PRO A 53 5.97 -3.34 9.27
C PRO A 53 6.52 -4.23 8.15
N LEU A 54 7.77 -4.03 7.75
CA LEU A 54 8.33 -4.74 6.59
C LEU A 54 8.41 -6.24 6.85
N GLU A 55 8.10 -7.02 5.83
CA GLU A 55 8.10 -8.49 5.87
C GLU A 55 7.02 -9.08 6.78
N ARG A 56 6.09 -8.26 7.24
CA ARG A 56 4.94 -8.72 8.02
C ARG A 56 3.75 -8.92 7.10
N ASN A 57 2.86 -9.83 7.46
CA ASN A 57 1.64 -10.09 6.70
C ASN A 57 0.46 -9.40 7.38
N ILE A 58 -0.38 -8.77 6.57
CA ILE A 58 -1.64 -8.21 7.03
C ILE A 58 -2.76 -8.71 6.14
N ARG A 59 -4.00 -8.56 6.58
CA ARG A 59 -5.15 -8.95 5.78
C ARG A 59 -5.86 -7.71 5.26
N VAL A 60 -6.05 -7.67 3.94
CA VAL A 60 -6.70 -6.55 3.26
C VAL A 60 -7.87 -7.12 2.47
N ALA A 61 -9.10 -6.71 2.82
CA ALA A 61 -10.32 -7.18 2.14
C ALA A 61 -10.39 -8.71 2.01
N GLY A 62 -9.94 -9.42 3.07
CA GLY A 62 -9.98 -10.87 3.11
C GLY A 62 -8.79 -11.58 2.48
N VAL A 63 -7.85 -10.83 1.93
CA VAL A 63 -6.65 -11.39 1.28
C VAL A 63 -5.43 -11.03 2.11
N SER A 64 -4.61 -12.03 2.45
CA SER A 64 -3.34 -11.81 3.15
C SER A 64 -2.30 -11.25 2.18
N CYS A 65 -1.57 -10.21 2.60
CA CYS A 65 -0.49 -9.66 1.80
C CYS A 65 0.71 -9.34 2.68
N GLU A 66 1.90 -9.43 2.07
CA GLU A 66 3.14 -9.08 2.74
C GLU A 66 3.42 -7.59 2.54
N VAL A 67 3.75 -6.90 3.64
CA VAL A 67 4.10 -5.47 3.56
C VAL A 67 5.49 -5.35 2.98
N ILE A 68 5.60 -4.69 1.83
CA ILE A 68 6.87 -4.50 1.14
C ILE A 68 7.38 -3.06 1.21
N GLY A 69 6.55 -2.11 1.61
CA GLY A 69 6.96 -0.72 1.68
C GLY A 69 6.02 0.13 2.50
N VAL A 70 6.49 1.33 2.84
CA VAL A 70 5.72 2.34 3.55
C VAL A 70 5.88 3.66 2.81
N LEU A 71 4.76 4.30 2.51
CA LEU A 71 4.75 5.57 1.80
C LEU A 71 5.21 6.72 2.69
N GLU A 72 5.82 7.72 2.08
CA GLU A 72 6.08 8.99 2.73
C GLU A 72 4.76 9.66 3.08
N SER A 73 4.73 10.35 4.22
CA SER A 73 3.53 11.04 4.68
C SER A 73 3.14 12.17 3.74
N LYS A 74 1.87 12.22 3.35
CA LYS A 74 1.29 13.29 2.53
C LYS A 74 0.44 14.24 3.35
N GLY A 75 0.09 13.86 4.58
CA GLY A 75 -0.78 14.65 5.43
C GLY A 75 -2.23 14.64 4.97
N GLN A 76 -2.96 15.69 5.33
CA GLN A 76 -4.37 15.82 4.96
C GLN A 76 -4.53 16.59 3.65
N SER A 77 -5.55 16.23 2.88
CA SER A 77 -5.90 16.98 1.68
C SER A 77 -6.58 18.29 2.06
N SER A 78 -6.81 19.15 1.07
CA SER A 78 -7.52 20.41 1.27
C SER A 78 -8.97 20.22 1.76
N PHE A 79 -9.49 19.00 1.63
CA PHE A 79 -10.83 18.64 2.10
C PHE A 79 -10.82 18.01 3.49
N GLY A 80 -9.67 18.00 4.16
CA GLY A 80 -9.54 17.41 5.48
C GLY A 80 -9.42 15.88 5.50
N MET A 81 -9.30 15.25 4.36
CA MET A 81 -9.14 13.79 4.27
C MET A 81 -7.70 13.39 4.54
N ASP A 82 -7.52 12.34 5.33
CA ASP A 82 -6.18 11.82 5.63
C ASP A 82 -5.67 11.00 4.45
N GLN A 83 -4.72 11.56 3.71
CA GLN A 83 -4.13 10.90 2.54
C GLN A 83 -3.20 9.74 2.92
N ASP A 84 -2.86 9.63 4.20
CA ASP A 84 -1.98 8.57 4.69
C ASP A 84 -2.75 7.33 5.16
N ASP A 85 -4.08 7.40 5.20
CA ASP A 85 -4.93 6.27 5.57
C ASP A 85 -5.26 5.44 4.33
N VAL A 86 -4.23 4.83 3.76
CA VAL A 86 -4.34 4.12 2.49
C VAL A 86 -3.44 2.88 2.49
N VAL A 87 -3.90 1.85 1.77
CA VAL A 87 -3.11 0.65 1.47
C VAL A 87 -3.12 0.46 -0.04
N LEU A 88 -1.95 0.31 -0.63
CA LEU A 88 -1.81 0.03 -2.06
C LEU A 88 -1.58 -1.47 -2.26
N VAL A 89 -2.31 -2.07 -3.19
CA VAL A 89 -2.17 -3.49 -3.51
C VAL A 89 -2.26 -3.66 -5.03
N PRO A 90 -1.65 -4.70 -5.61
CA PRO A 90 -1.90 -5.01 -7.01
C PRO A 90 -3.37 -5.38 -7.18
N LEU A 91 -4.05 -4.74 -8.13
CA LEU A 91 -5.47 -5.00 -8.36
C LEU A 91 -5.72 -6.48 -8.64
N ARG A 92 -4.83 -7.11 -9.39
CA ARG A 92 -4.95 -8.52 -9.76
C ARG A 92 -4.81 -9.47 -8.58
N MET A 93 -4.36 -8.99 -7.42
CA MET A 93 -4.30 -9.79 -6.20
C MET A 93 -5.68 -10.34 -5.83
N PHE A 94 -6.74 -9.59 -6.14
CA PHE A 94 -8.12 -9.98 -5.84
C PHE A 94 -8.77 -10.77 -6.98
N GLN A 95 -8.08 -10.97 -8.10
CA GLN A 95 -8.65 -11.58 -9.30
C GLN A 95 -8.21 -13.03 -9.49
N ARG A 96 -7.69 -13.64 -8.47
CA ARG A 96 -7.25 -15.03 -8.51
C ARG A 96 -8.40 -16.01 -8.38
#